data_2a68d2ec21919cff6b35e68849016c77
#
_entry.id   2a68d2ec21919cff6b35e68849016c77
#
_cell.length_a   1.000
_cell.length_b   1.000
_cell.length_c   1.000
_cell.angle_alpha   90.00
_cell.angle_beta   90.00
_cell.angle_gamma   90.00
#
_symmetry.space_group_name_H-M   'P 1'
#
loop_
_entity.id
_entity.type
_entity.pdbx_description
1 polymer ?
#
loop_
_entity_poly.entity_id
_entity_poly.type
_entity_poly.pdbx_seq_one_letter_code
_entity_poly.pdbx_strand_id
1 'polypeptide(L)'
;MSKIVAIILFIAAAWNAAAEPAAAIVVQDAIALRAAAKDSSPLQATLWQGETLEVRGERQDYLQVYDHRRERGGYVRASQVRRVGLAATDAPELLSVVRFLRETPGAEALGIAYVAAYLKAAPGEAITSEPFFALGTMAERLARRASSRRAKADDATIAAHLEVAASLGVAIASRERDGRMLLCYDGEAYRRVLALPSSDVERAQAALALTRPECIAPDLTPAQRYDHDAWRIAVLAQAPRQNLSEHLKNRLRLRSAGVQASYAFARVRRGEDAQEAASLALQELASVNKMELAEEDANAYAEAAVRVGASRWGAAAAPVAVSGLRVATSAGEPGETCVALVDAKHGEKTPLARRCTYGLVWNASASANAAGTALALAVQPLDAWRELWVFQRDGDAWRIDVLPPGADAPELGYVEFAGWVPGKPQMLAAREVRVDGRFRRTFEVVDLATLAVEKKVDDPASLSVFYRSQDAAWKRQTVALR
;
A
#
# COMPACT_ATOMS: atom_id res chain seq x y z
N MET A 1 -72.00 -51.83 -42.18
CA MET A 1 -70.91 -52.03 -41.24
C MET A 1 -69.64 -51.45 -41.90
N SER A 2 -69.31 -50.20 -41.60
CA SER A 2 -68.21 -49.50 -42.23
C SER A 2 -67.10 -49.27 -41.15
N LYS A 3 -65.90 -49.80 -41.34
CA LYS A 3 -64.76 -49.66 -40.45
C LYS A 3 -63.97 -48.39 -40.87
N ILE A 4 -64.00 -47.39 -40.04
CA ILE A 4 -63.10 -46.19 -40.16
C ILE A 4 -61.77 -46.52 -39.50
N VAL A 5 -60.68 -46.51 -40.29
CA VAL A 5 -59.35 -46.61 -39.84
C VAL A 5 -58.80 -45.19 -39.64
N ALA A 6 -58.52 -44.82 -38.39
CA ALA A 6 -57.85 -43.54 -38.05
C ALA A 6 -56.32 -43.73 -38.14
N ILE A 7 -55.69 -42.98 -39.07
CA ILE A 7 -54.27 -42.87 -39.21
C ILE A 7 -53.81 -41.71 -38.31
N ILE A 8 -53.06 -42.03 -37.23
CA ILE A 8 -52.41 -41.08 -36.35
C ILE A 8 -51.02 -40.75 -36.95
N LEU A 9 -50.89 -39.51 -37.52
CA LEU A 9 -49.59 -39.00 -37.93
C LEU A 9 -48.80 -38.51 -36.68
N PHE A 10 -47.75 -39.21 -36.37
CA PHE A 10 -46.74 -38.72 -35.39
C PHE A 10 -45.84 -37.66 -36.07
N ILE A 11 -46.06 -36.39 -35.78
CA ILE A 11 -45.12 -35.32 -36.11
C ILE A 11 -44.02 -35.34 -35.05
N ALA A 12 -42.88 -35.89 -35.39
CA ALA A 12 -41.67 -35.76 -34.60
C ALA A 12 -41.12 -34.33 -34.75
N ALA A 13 -41.42 -33.47 -33.78
CA ALA A 13 -40.78 -32.18 -33.67
C ALA A 13 -39.29 -32.44 -33.30
N ALA A 14 -38.41 -32.32 -34.29
CA ALA A 14 -36.97 -32.27 -34.04
C ALA A 14 -36.71 -30.91 -33.32
N TRP A 15 -36.51 -30.97 -32.01
CA TRP A 15 -35.93 -29.88 -31.29
C TRP A 15 -34.49 -29.73 -31.81
N ASN A 16 -34.27 -28.73 -32.65
CA ASN A 16 -32.91 -28.22 -32.88
C ASN A 16 -32.46 -27.63 -31.55
N ALA A 17 -31.69 -28.43 -30.79
CA ALA A 17 -30.86 -27.90 -29.72
C ALA A 17 -29.91 -26.90 -30.41
N ALA A 18 -30.19 -25.61 -30.27
CA ALA A 18 -29.25 -24.58 -30.66
C ALA A 18 -27.98 -24.87 -29.90
N ALA A 19 -26.92 -25.30 -30.62
CA ALA A 19 -25.61 -25.49 -30.01
C ALA A 19 -25.25 -24.20 -29.28
N GLU A 20 -24.97 -24.29 -27.98
CA GLU A 20 -24.50 -23.13 -27.22
C GLU A 20 -23.32 -22.52 -27.98
N PRO A 21 -23.28 -21.18 -28.13
CA PRO A 21 -22.24 -20.54 -28.91
C PRO A 21 -20.90 -20.87 -28.31
N ALA A 22 -20.08 -21.67 -29.00
CA ALA A 22 -18.76 -22.02 -28.56
C ALA A 22 -17.90 -20.75 -28.51
N ALA A 23 -17.27 -20.50 -27.39
CA ALA A 23 -16.34 -19.38 -27.24
C ALA A 23 -14.90 -19.82 -27.59
N ALA A 24 -14.07 -18.87 -28.03
CA ALA A 24 -12.63 -19.07 -28.16
C ALA A 24 -11.90 -17.91 -27.48
N ILE A 25 -10.78 -18.23 -26.83
CA ILE A 25 -9.87 -17.27 -26.23
C ILE A 25 -8.60 -17.20 -27.07
N VAL A 26 -8.16 -15.99 -27.40
CA VAL A 26 -6.89 -15.73 -28.08
C VAL A 26 -5.75 -16.08 -27.16
N VAL A 27 -4.79 -16.93 -27.62
CA VAL A 27 -3.69 -17.41 -26.78
C VAL A 27 -2.31 -16.83 -27.18
N GLN A 28 -2.27 -16.04 -28.24
CA GLN A 28 -1.06 -15.36 -28.70
C GLN A 28 -1.30 -13.88 -28.92
N ASP A 29 -0.25 -13.09 -28.79
CA ASP A 29 -0.34 -11.65 -29.06
C ASP A 29 -0.26 -11.33 -30.54
N ALA A 30 -0.90 -10.20 -30.93
CA ALA A 30 -0.85 -9.61 -32.26
C ALA A 30 -1.31 -10.54 -33.39
N ILE A 31 -2.31 -11.41 -33.14
CA ILE A 31 -2.85 -12.28 -34.18
C ILE A 31 -3.79 -11.52 -35.13
N ALA A 32 -3.88 -11.98 -36.37
CA ALA A 32 -4.68 -11.35 -37.41
C ALA A 32 -6.12 -11.89 -37.44
N LEU A 33 -7.12 -11.02 -37.26
CA LEU A 33 -8.49 -11.26 -37.71
C LEU A 33 -8.58 -10.90 -39.20
N ARG A 34 -8.91 -11.84 -40.07
CA ARG A 34 -8.92 -11.68 -41.52
C ARG A 34 -10.31 -11.74 -42.11
N ALA A 35 -10.51 -11.10 -43.25
CA ALA A 35 -11.80 -11.11 -43.97
C ALA A 35 -12.18 -12.48 -44.55
N ALA A 36 -11.21 -13.37 -44.82
CA ALA A 36 -11.46 -14.72 -45.32
C ALA A 36 -10.43 -15.69 -44.75
N ALA A 37 -10.67 -17.02 -44.85
CA ALA A 37 -9.86 -18.11 -44.33
C ALA A 37 -8.60 -18.32 -45.19
N LYS A 38 -7.75 -17.32 -45.29
CA LYS A 38 -6.44 -17.36 -45.99
C LYS A 38 -5.52 -16.23 -45.52
N ASP A 39 -4.21 -16.46 -45.52
CA ASP A 39 -3.23 -15.49 -45.01
C ASP A 39 -3.11 -14.21 -45.87
N SER A 40 -3.37 -14.32 -47.17
CA SER A 40 -3.38 -13.18 -48.09
C SER A 40 -4.64 -12.30 -48.00
N SER A 41 -5.63 -12.69 -47.19
CA SER A 41 -6.87 -11.92 -47.03
C SER A 41 -6.62 -10.62 -46.25
N PRO A 42 -7.36 -9.54 -46.56
CA PRO A 42 -7.22 -8.29 -45.84
C PRO A 42 -7.34 -8.44 -44.32
N LEU A 43 -6.45 -7.76 -43.61
CA LEU A 43 -6.50 -7.64 -42.14
C LEU A 43 -7.69 -6.78 -41.75
N GLN A 44 -8.52 -7.26 -40.85
CA GLN A 44 -9.67 -6.52 -40.30
C GLN A 44 -9.37 -5.95 -38.91
N ALA A 45 -8.64 -6.72 -38.09
CA ALA A 45 -8.19 -6.29 -36.77
C ALA A 45 -6.97 -7.10 -36.33
N THR A 46 -6.19 -6.53 -35.43
CA THR A 46 -5.20 -7.25 -34.63
C THR A 46 -5.82 -7.61 -33.29
N LEU A 47 -5.71 -8.87 -32.91
CA LEU A 47 -6.24 -9.41 -31.65
C LEU A 47 -5.09 -9.75 -30.70
N TRP A 48 -5.37 -9.66 -29.40
CA TRP A 48 -4.39 -9.81 -28.36
C TRP A 48 -4.75 -10.93 -27.39
N GLN A 49 -3.76 -11.45 -26.71
CA GLN A 49 -3.90 -12.52 -25.74
C GLN A 49 -5.00 -12.20 -24.69
N GLY A 50 -5.92 -13.14 -24.48
CA GLY A 50 -7.06 -12.99 -23.58
C GLY A 50 -8.32 -12.41 -24.20
N GLU A 51 -8.30 -11.91 -25.44
CA GLU A 51 -9.54 -11.54 -26.14
C GLU A 51 -10.45 -12.74 -26.35
N THR A 52 -11.75 -12.55 -26.17
CA THR A 52 -12.78 -13.59 -26.31
C THR A 52 -13.58 -13.40 -27.58
N LEU A 53 -13.81 -14.46 -28.31
CA LEU A 53 -14.48 -14.49 -29.60
C LEU A 53 -15.62 -15.52 -29.56
N GLU A 54 -16.73 -15.23 -30.25
CA GLU A 54 -17.77 -16.20 -30.52
C GLU A 54 -17.38 -17.04 -31.76
N VAL A 55 -17.38 -18.36 -31.65
CA VAL A 55 -17.10 -19.26 -32.77
C VAL A 55 -18.38 -19.53 -33.53
N ARG A 56 -18.44 -19.16 -34.81
CA ARG A 56 -19.59 -19.35 -35.71
C ARG A 56 -19.42 -20.47 -36.73
N GLY A 57 -18.19 -20.95 -36.91
CA GLY A 57 -17.89 -22.04 -37.84
C GLY A 57 -16.41 -22.35 -37.93
N GLU A 58 -16.10 -23.31 -38.81
CA GLU A 58 -14.74 -23.73 -39.07
C GLU A 58 -14.51 -23.92 -40.57
N ARG A 59 -13.37 -23.49 -41.06
CA ARG A 59 -13.02 -23.63 -42.44
C ARG A 59 -11.50 -23.90 -42.58
N GLN A 60 -11.15 -25.17 -42.88
CA GLN A 60 -9.74 -25.62 -42.92
C GLN A 60 -9.04 -25.33 -41.58
N ASP A 61 -7.90 -24.61 -41.59
CA ASP A 61 -7.11 -24.23 -40.40
C ASP A 61 -7.62 -22.97 -39.71
N TYR A 62 -8.80 -22.44 -40.09
CA TYR A 62 -9.35 -21.20 -39.58
C TYR A 62 -10.67 -21.44 -38.86
N LEU A 63 -10.88 -20.69 -37.78
CA LEU A 63 -12.18 -20.51 -37.16
C LEU A 63 -12.85 -19.25 -37.72
N GLN A 64 -14.10 -19.40 -38.12
CA GLN A 64 -14.97 -18.27 -38.37
C GLN A 64 -15.45 -17.75 -37.03
N VAL A 65 -15.13 -16.51 -36.74
CA VAL A 65 -15.40 -15.91 -35.43
C VAL A 65 -16.13 -14.57 -35.54
N TYR A 66 -16.79 -14.19 -34.46
CA TYR A 66 -17.36 -12.85 -34.31
C TYR A 66 -16.76 -12.21 -33.05
N ASP A 67 -16.21 -11.01 -33.22
CA ASP A 67 -15.68 -10.15 -32.17
C ASP A 67 -16.77 -9.17 -31.75
N HIS A 68 -17.41 -9.42 -30.61
CA HIS A 68 -18.46 -8.56 -30.08
C HIS A 68 -17.97 -7.19 -29.66
N ARG A 69 -16.71 -7.06 -29.27
CA ARG A 69 -16.12 -5.78 -28.85
C ARG A 69 -15.97 -4.80 -30.02
N ARG A 70 -15.64 -5.34 -31.22
CA ARG A 70 -15.45 -4.54 -32.44
C ARG A 70 -16.63 -4.66 -33.40
N GLU A 71 -17.64 -5.44 -33.03
CA GLU A 71 -18.89 -5.70 -33.83
C GLU A 71 -18.56 -6.19 -35.24
N ARG A 72 -17.60 -7.12 -35.38
CA ARG A 72 -17.21 -7.64 -36.69
C ARG A 72 -16.87 -9.12 -36.67
N GLY A 73 -17.23 -9.76 -37.79
CA GLY A 73 -16.85 -11.15 -38.06
C GLY A 73 -15.56 -11.25 -38.84
N GLY A 74 -14.94 -12.43 -38.80
CA GLY A 74 -13.75 -12.71 -39.56
C GLY A 74 -13.23 -14.12 -39.32
N TYR A 75 -11.98 -14.34 -39.70
CA TYR A 75 -11.31 -15.63 -39.60
C TYR A 75 -10.00 -15.49 -38.84
N VAL A 76 -9.77 -16.38 -37.88
CA VAL A 76 -8.51 -16.51 -37.14
C VAL A 76 -7.94 -17.91 -37.32
N ARG A 77 -6.61 -18.09 -37.31
CA ARG A 77 -6.01 -19.41 -37.33
C ARG A 77 -6.41 -20.20 -36.06
N ALA A 78 -6.87 -21.43 -36.23
CA ALA A 78 -7.30 -22.30 -35.14
C ALA A 78 -6.19 -22.54 -34.11
N SER A 79 -4.92 -22.59 -34.54
CA SER A 79 -3.75 -22.75 -33.65
C SER A 79 -3.45 -21.53 -32.75
N GLN A 80 -4.04 -20.36 -33.04
CA GLN A 80 -3.78 -19.11 -32.31
C GLN A 80 -4.87 -18.80 -31.27
N VAL A 81 -5.87 -19.64 -31.19
CA VAL A 81 -6.98 -19.52 -30.24
C VAL A 81 -7.26 -20.84 -29.56
N ARG A 82 -7.89 -20.83 -28.40
CA ARG A 82 -8.36 -22.03 -27.70
C ARG A 82 -9.88 -21.96 -27.59
N ARG A 83 -10.56 -22.95 -28.14
CA ARG A 83 -12.00 -23.12 -27.89
C ARG A 83 -12.22 -23.47 -26.42
N VAL A 84 -13.23 -22.86 -25.83
CA VAL A 84 -13.63 -23.09 -24.44
C VAL A 84 -15.12 -23.38 -24.39
N GLY A 85 -15.49 -24.43 -23.68
CA GLY A 85 -16.87 -24.70 -23.31
C GLY A 85 -17.24 -23.82 -22.11
N LEU A 86 -18.51 -23.43 -22.04
CA LEU A 86 -19.05 -22.63 -20.93
C LEU A 86 -20.16 -23.35 -20.18
N ALA A 87 -20.29 -24.69 -20.37
CA ALA A 87 -21.17 -25.52 -19.59
C ALA A 87 -20.59 -25.81 -18.19
N ALA A 88 -21.43 -26.15 -17.23
CA ALA A 88 -21.00 -26.47 -15.87
C ALA A 88 -19.96 -27.62 -15.81
N THR A 89 -20.02 -28.54 -16.78
CA THR A 89 -19.05 -29.65 -16.91
C THR A 89 -17.65 -29.19 -17.31
N ASP A 90 -17.48 -27.99 -17.89
CA ASP A 90 -16.19 -27.45 -18.33
C ASP A 90 -15.49 -26.68 -17.21
N ALA A 91 -16.23 -26.28 -16.16
CA ALA A 91 -15.69 -25.46 -15.08
C ALA A 91 -14.43 -26.05 -14.41
N PRO A 92 -14.30 -27.36 -14.12
CA PRO A 92 -13.09 -27.91 -13.51
C PRO A 92 -11.85 -27.78 -14.39
N GLU A 93 -11.96 -27.96 -15.71
CA GLU A 93 -10.85 -27.76 -16.65
C GLU A 93 -10.45 -26.29 -16.70
N LEU A 94 -11.40 -25.38 -16.81
CA LEU A 94 -11.15 -23.93 -16.81
C LEU A 94 -10.41 -23.49 -15.54
N LEU A 95 -10.81 -23.99 -14.36
CA LEU A 95 -10.15 -23.68 -13.10
C LEU A 95 -8.71 -24.23 -13.06
N SER A 96 -8.47 -25.39 -13.63
CA SER A 96 -7.12 -25.98 -13.72
C SER A 96 -6.19 -25.09 -14.56
N VAL A 97 -6.70 -24.55 -15.67
CA VAL A 97 -5.96 -23.58 -16.50
C VAL A 97 -5.71 -22.27 -15.75
N VAL A 98 -6.71 -21.77 -15.00
CA VAL A 98 -6.54 -20.58 -14.14
C VAL A 98 -5.40 -20.75 -13.14
N ARG A 99 -5.33 -21.92 -12.47
CA ARG A 99 -4.24 -22.24 -11.53
C ARG A 99 -2.87 -22.17 -12.19
N PHE A 100 -2.74 -22.75 -13.37
CA PHE A 100 -1.48 -22.71 -14.14
C PHE A 100 -1.11 -21.29 -14.55
N LEU A 101 -2.05 -20.52 -15.11
CA LEU A 101 -1.78 -19.15 -15.60
C LEU A 101 -1.52 -18.16 -14.46
N ARG A 102 -2.11 -18.36 -13.28
CA ARG A 102 -1.79 -17.59 -12.09
C ARG A 102 -0.30 -17.58 -11.78
N GLU A 103 0.36 -18.73 -11.94
CA GLU A 103 1.80 -18.87 -11.67
C GLU A 103 2.69 -18.51 -12.86
N THR A 104 2.09 -18.10 -14.01
CA THR A 104 2.82 -17.82 -15.26
C THR A 104 2.94 -16.30 -15.47
N PRO A 105 4.11 -15.68 -15.21
CA PRO A 105 4.33 -14.26 -15.50
C PRO A 105 4.21 -13.98 -17.01
N GLY A 106 3.55 -12.87 -17.36
CA GLY A 106 3.31 -12.47 -18.74
C GLY A 106 1.98 -12.97 -19.33
N ALA A 107 1.33 -13.96 -18.70
CA ALA A 107 0.06 -14.52 -19.14
C ALA A 107 -1.15 -13.89 -18.42
N GLU A 108 -1.00 -12.69 -17.84
CA GLU A 108 -2.03 -12.09 -16.97
C GLU A 108 -3.35 -11.90 -17.70
N ALA A 109 -3.33 -11.32 -18.91
CA ALA A 109 -4.56 -11.06 -19.68
C ALA A 109 -5.28 -12.36 -20.05
N LEU A 110 -4.52 -13.39 -20.46
CA LEU A 110 -5.04 -14.73 -20.74
C LEU A 110 -5.68 -15.35 -19.49
N GLY A 111 -4.98 -15.30 -18.36
CA GLY A 111 -5.49 -15.85 -17.12
C GLY A 111 -6.76 -15.17 -16.64
N ILE A 112 -6.86 -13.83 -16.77
CA ILE A 112 -8.07 -13.07 -16.47
C ILE A 112 -9.23 -13.53 -17.37
N ALA A 113 -8.99 -13.78 -18.67
CA ALA A 113 -10.00 -14.30 -19.58
C ALA A 113 -10.50 -15.71 -19.18
N TYR A 114 -9.59 -16.58 -18.75
CA TYR A 114 -9.97 -17.91 -18.23
C TYR A 114 -10.75 -17.83 -16.92
N VAL A 115 -10.44 -16.88 -16.02
CA VAL A 115 -11.26 -16.65 -14.82
C VAL A 115 -12.68 -16.22 -15.24
N ALA A 116 -12.79 -15.29 -16.21
CA ALA A 116 -14.10 -14.84 -16.70
C ALA A 116 -14.90 -16.00 -17.33
N ALA A 117 -14.23 -16.88 -18.09
CA ALA A 117 -14.85 -18.10 -18.64
C ALA A 117 -15.30 -19.05 -17.53
N TYR A 118 -14.45 -19.30 -16.52
CA TYR A 118 -14.79 -20.12 -15.36
C TYR A 118 -16.02 -19.58 -14.62
N LEU A 119 -16.06 -18.28 -14.32
CA LEU A 119 -17.17 -17.66 -13.59
C LEU A 119 -18.49 -17.69 -14.37
N LYS A 120 -18.43 -17.81 -15.71
CA LYS A 120 -19.62 -18.01 -16.57
C LYS A 120 -20.08 -19.47 -16.57
N ALA A 121 -19.14 -20.42 -16.53
CA ALA A 121 -19.42 -21.85 -16.60
C ALA A 121 -19.81 -22.45 -15.23
N ALA A 122 -19.18 -22.01 -14.15
CA ALA A 122 -19.36 -22.61 -12.83
C ALA A 122 -20.73 -22.29 -12.23
N PRO A 123 -21.43 -23.28 -11.65
CA PRO A 123 -22.60 -23.03 -10.82
C PRO A 123 -22.24 -22.13 -9.63
N GLY A 124 -23.18 -21.25 -9.25
CA GLY A 124 -22.93 -20.25 -8.20
C GLY A 124 -22.42 -20.85 -6.88
N GLU A 125 -22.96 -22.00 -6.47
CA GLU A 125 -22.57 -22.73 -5.27
C GLU A 125 -21.17 -23.38 -5.34
N ALA A 126 -20.62 -23.54 -6.54
CA ALA A 126 -19.27 -24.07 -6.76
C ALA A 126 -18.18 -22.98 -6.78
N ILE A 127 -18.57 -21.71 -6.80
CA ILE A 127 -17.65 -20.57 -6.86
C ILE A 127 -17.07 -20.29 -5.46
N THR A 128 -15.78 -20.59 -5.28
CA THR A 128 -15.01 -20.36 -4.06
C THR A 128 -14.22 -19.03 -4.12
N SER A 129 -13.38 -18.78 -3.12
CA SER A 129 -12.44 -17.64 -3.12
C SER A 129 -11.33 -17.78 -4.17
N GLU A 130 -10.98 -18.99 -4.59
CA GLU A 130 -9.81 -19.29 -5.42
C GLU A 130 -9.77 -18.54 -6.76
N PRO A 131 -10.83 -18.53 -7.60
CA PRO A 131 -10.81 -17.79 -8.87
C PRO A 131 -10.68 -16.30 -8.66
N PHE A 132 -11.23 -15.73 -7.60
CA PHE A 132 -11.09 -14.32 -7.26
C PHE A 132 -9.66 -14.00 -6.79
N PHE A 133 -9.07 -14.89 -6.00
CA PHE A 133 -7.68 -14.73 -5.59
C PHE A 133 -6.73 -14.78 -6.81
N ALA A 134 -6.95 -15.71 -7.74
CA ALA A 134 -6.19 -15.78 -8.98
C ALA A 134 -6.37 -14.51 -9.84
N LEU A 135 -7.61 -14.03 -9.99
CA LEU A 135 -7.92 -12.79 -10.70
C LEU A 135 -7.18 -11.59 -10.10
N GLY A 136 -7.29 -11.41 -8.78
CA GLY A 136 -6.62 -10.32 -8.07
C GLY A 136 -5.10 -10.36 -8.25
N THR A 137 -4.49 -11.55 -8.12
CA THR A 137 -3.05 -11.76 -8.29
C THR A 137 -2.58 -11.38 -9.71
N MET A 138 -3.31 -11.80 -10.74
CA MET A 138 -2.97 -11.50 -12.14
C MET A 138 -3.22 -10.02 -12.47
N ALA A 139 -4.32 -9.44 -12.02
CA ALA A 139 -4.64 -8.02 -12.22
C ALA A 139 -3.59 -7.11 -11.57
N GLU A 140 -3.19 -7.42 -10.33
CA GLU A 140 -2.14 -6.66 -9.64
C GLU A 140 -0.77 -6.81 -10.32
N ARG A 141 -0.41 -8.02 -10.78
CA ARG A 141 0.83 -8.27 -11.50
C ARG A 141 0.86 -7.53 -12.84
N LEU A 142 -0.24 -7.50 -13.58
CA LEU A 142 -0.37 -6.73 -14.82
C LEU A 142 -0.19 -5.23 -14.55
N ALA A 143 -0.85 -4.67 -13.53
CA ALA A 143 -0.71 -3.27 -13.14
C ALA A 143 0.73 -2.91 -12.76
N ARG A 144 1.42 -3.78 -11.97
CA ARG A 144 2.83 -3.58 -11.61
C ARG A 144 3.75 -3.64 -12.83
N ARG A 145 3.53 -4.59 -13.75
CA ARG A 145 4.30 -4.72 -14.99
C ARG A 145 4.16 -3.46 -15.85
N ALA A 146 2.96 -2.95 -16.00
CA ALA A 146 2.67 -1.73 -16.74
C ALA A 146 3.23 -0.45 -16.07
N SER A 147 3.48 -0.48 -14.76
CA SER A 147 4.14 0.61 -14.01
C SER A 147 5.67 0.55 -14.10
N SER A 148 6.27 -0.50 -14.65
CA SER A 148 7.72 -0.70 -14.67
C SER A 148 8.40 0.12 -15.77
N ARG A 149 9.62 0.64 -15.47
CA ARG A 149 10.42 1.41 -16.45
C ARG A 149 10.94 0.61 -17.66
N ARG A 150 10.86 -0.74 -17.62
CA ARG A 150 11.33 -1.61 -18.69
C ARG A 150 10.33 -1.76 -19.83
N ALA A 151 9.17 -1.15 -19.71
CA ALA A 151 8.04 -1.33 -20.63
C ALA A 151 8.23 -0.77 -22.06
N LYS A 152 9.25 0.00 -22.36
CA LYS A 152 9.38 0.69 -23.65
C LYS A 152 9.37 -0.21 -24.90
N ALA A 153 9.81 -1.47 -24.80
CA ALA A 153 9.78 -2.41 -25.93
C ALA A 153 8.41 -3.11 -26.08
N ASP A 154 7.63 -3.18 -24.99
CA ASP A 154 6.37 -3.93 -24.91
C ASP A 154 5.15 -3.03 -24.71
N ASP A 155 5.27 -1.72 -24.89
CA ASP A 155 4.21 -0.75 -24.55
C ASP A 155 2.87 -1.06 -25.24
N ALA A 156 2.89 -1.44 -26.51
CA ALA A 156 1.67 -1.77 -27.26
C ALA A 156 1.00 -3.06 -26.74
N THR A 157 1.78 -4.08 -26.41
CA THR A 157 1.29 -5.35 -25.85
C THR A 157 0.73 -5.14 -24.46
N ILE A 158 1.42 -4.39 -23.61
CA ILE A 158 0.96 -4.08 -22.25
C ILE A 158 -0.33 -3.25 -22.28
N ALA A 159 -0.40 -2.24 -23.17
CA ALA A 159 -1.61 -1.43 -23.35
C ALA A 159 -2.80 -2.29 -23.80
N ALA A 160 -2.58 -3.20 -24.76
CA ALA A 160 -3.60 -4.13 -25.21
C ALA A 160 -4.06 -5.10 -24.10
N HIS A 161 -3.12 -5.63 -23.30
CA HIS A 161 -3.47 -6.48 -22.16
C HIS A 161 -4.28 -5.73 -21.09
N LEU A 162 -3.98 -4.45 -20.83
CA LEU A 162 -4.80 -3.61 -19.95
C LEU A 162 -6.20 -3.40 -20.50
N GLU A 163 -6.35 -3.18 -21.82
CA GLU A 163 -7.65 -3.07 -22.47
C GLU A 163 -8.45 -4.38 -22.41
N VAL A 164 -7.80 -5.53 -22.61
CA VAL A 164 -8.42 -6.85 -22.44
C VAL A 164 -8.93 -7.02 -21.01
N ALA A 165 -8.08 -6.76 -20.02
CA ALA A 165 -8.45 -6.85 -18.62
C ALA A 165 -9.63 -5.91 -18.26
N ALA A 166 -9.61 -4.67 -18.77
CA ALA A 166 -10.69 -3.71 -18.58
C ALA A 166 -12.02 -4.19 -19.21
N SER A 167 -11.97 -4.82 -20.41
CA SER A 167 -13.15 -5.38 -21.07
C SER A 167 -13.78 -6.55 -20.30
N LEU A 168 -13.02 -7.17 -19.41
CA LEU A 168 -13.42 -8.26 -18.53
C LEU A 168 -13.76 -7.77 -17.10
N GLY A 169 -13.88 -6.46 -16.90
CA GLY A 169 -14.31 -5.87 -15.64
C GLY A 169 -13.20 -5.62 -14.62
N VAL A 170 -11.93 -5.69 -15.03
CA VAL A 170 -10.80 -5.36 -14.16
C VAL A 170 -10.52 -3.86 -14.21
N ALA A 171 -10.82 -3.14 -13.12
CA ALA A 171 -10.59 -1.71 -13.02
C ALA A 171 -9.17 -1.41 -12.51
N ILE A 172 -8.40 -0.65 -13.30
CA ILE A 172 -7.03 -0.23 -12.97
C ILE A 172 -6.99 1.30 -13.03
N ALA A 173 -6.66 1.93 -11.91
CA ALA A 173 -6.52 3.38 -11.79
C ALA A 173 -5.06 3.81 -11.96
N SER A 174 -4.85 4.93 -12.64
CA SER A 174 -3.57 5.59 -12.74
C SER A 174 -3.36 6.55 -11.57
N ARG A 175 -2.17 6.51 -10.96
CA ARG A 175 -1.77 7.38 -9.84
C ARG A 175 -0.40 7.98 -10.14
N GLU A 176 -0.26 9.29 -10.00
CA GLU A 176 1.04 9.93 -10.05
C GLU A 176 1.65 9.97 -8.64
N ARG A 177 2.87 9.49 -8.51
CA ARG A 177 3.64 9.53 -7.27
C ARG A 177 5.13 9.72 -7.56
N ASP A 178 5.73 10.72 -6.94
CA ASP A 178 7.17 11.03 -7.10
C ASP A 178 7.56 11.19 -8.59
N GLY A 179 6.71 11.86 -9.39
CA GLY A 179 6.91 12.07 -10.83
C GLY A 179 6.80 10.78 -11.67
N ARG A 180 6.17 9.73 -11.15
CA ARG A 180 5.96 8.44 -11.83
C ARG A 180 4.49 8.08 -11.86
N MET A 181 4.07 7.54 -13.00
CA MET A 181 2.75 6.93 -13.12
C MET A 181 2.77 5.51 -12.58
N LEU A 182 1.93 5.25 -11.59
CA LEU A 182 1.69 3.93 -11.02
C LEU A 182 0.28 3.50 -11.42
N LEU A 183 0.15 2.27 -11.92
CA LEU A 183 -1.12 1.64 -12.17
C LEU A 183 -1.49 0.77 -10.96
N CYS A 184 -2.68 0.98 -10.43
CA CYS A 184 -3.20 0.32 -9.26
C CYS A 184 -4.50 -0.40 -9.58
N TYR A 185 -4.51 -1.71 -9.38
CA TYR A 185 -5.75 -2.48 -9.43
C TYR A 185 -6.67 -2.06 -8.28
N ASP A 186 -7.97 -1.93 -8.53
CA ASP A 186 -8.95 -1.45 -7.56
C ASP A 186 -9.22 -2.43 -6.41
N GLY A 187 -8.82 -3.70 -6.56
CA GLY A 187 -8.89 -4.73 -5.53
C GLY A 187 -10.26 -5.43 -5.40
N GLU A 188 -11.20 -5.26 -6.33
CA GLU A 188 -12.54 -5.88 -6.21
C GLU A 188 -12.47 -7.40 -5.99
N ALA A 189 -11.61 -8.12 -6.72
CA ALA A 189 -11.45 -9.54 -6.54
C ALA A 189 -10.93 -9.91 -5.13
N TYR A 190 -10.04 -9.12 -4.57
CA TYR A 190 -9.55 -9.33 -3.20
C TYR A 190 -10.63 -9.05 -2.14
N ARG A 191 -11.53 -8.09 -2.38
CA ARG A 191 -12.71 -7.90 -1.52
C ARG A 191 -13.60 -9.15 -1.53
N ARG A 192 -13.76 -9.82 -2.68
CA ARG A 192 -14.49 -11.10 -2.78
C ARG A 192 -13.78 -12.22 -1.99
N VAL A 193 -12.44 -12.28 -2.05
CA VAL A 193 -11.66 -13.24 -1.25
C VAL A 193 -11.93 -13.05 0.25
N LEU A 194 -11.96 -11.80 0.74
CA LEU A 194 -12.23 -11.54 2.17
C LEU A 194 -13.68 -11.84 2.56
N ALA A 195 -14.63 -11.72 1.63
CA ALA A 195 -16.06 -11.98 1.87
C ALA A 195 -16.44 -13.48 1.83
N LEU A 196 -15.64 -14.30 1.15
CA LEU A 196 -15.88 -15.73 1.01
C LEU A 196 -15.04 -16.56 2.00
N PRO A 197 -15.42 -17.80 2.29
CA PRO A 197 -14.53 -18.74 2.97
C PRO A 197 -13.23 -18.90 2.16
N SER A 198 -12.10 -18.56 2.78
CA SER A 198 -10.78 -18.53 2.15
C SER A 198 -9.69 -18.94 3.15
N SER A 199 -8.56 -19.43 2.65
CA SER A 199 -7.42 -19.80 3.48
C SER A 199 -6.79 -18.59 4.17
N ASP A 200 -6.08 -18.82 5.28
CA ASP A 200 -5.37 -17.78 6.02
C ASP A 200 -4.36 -17.04 5.13
N VAL A 201 -3.70 -17.75 4.21
CA VAL A 201 -2.74 -17.21 3.26
C VAL A 201 -3.43 -16.28 2.25
N GLU A 202 -4.55 -16.71 1.66
CA GLU A 202 -5.31 -15.88 0.71
C GLU A 202 -5.84 -14.62 1.37
N ARG A 203 -6.38 -14.73 2.59
CA ARG A 203 -6.85 -13.56 3.37
C ARG A 203 -5.72 -12.58 3.67
N ALA A 204 -4.56 -13.09 4.08
CA ALA A 204 -3.39 -12.26 4.37
C ALA A 204 -2.89 -11.52 3.12
N GLN A 205 -2.79 -12.21 2.00
CA GLN A 205 -2.34 -11.63 0.74
C GLN A 205 -3.36 -10.63 0.18
N ALA A 206 -4.65 -10.93 0.26
CA ALA A 206 -5.72 -10.01 -0.13
C ALA A 206 -5.71 -8.74 0.74
N ALA A 207 -5.55 -8.86 2.06
CA ALA A 207 -5.46 -7.71 2.95
C ALA A 207 -4.23 -6.83 2.65
N LEU A 208 -3.07 -7.44 2.38
CA LEU A 208 -1.86 -6.71 1.97
C LEU A 208 -2.04 -6.00 0.63
N ALA A 209 -2.67 -6.64 -0.34
CA ALA A 209 -2.94 -6.07 -1.65
C ALA A 209 -3.90 -4.88 -1.58
N LEU A 210 -5.00 -5.01 -0.83
CA LEU A 210 -5.99 -3.95 -0.64
C LEU A 210 -5.44 -2.73 0.11
N THR A 211 -4.45 -2.91 0.97
CA THR A 211 -3.93 -1.85 1.85
C THR A 211 -2.60 -1.25 1.39
N ARG A 212 -2.24 -1.41 0.13
CA ARG A 212 -0.98 -0.91 -0.45
C ARG A 212 -0.83 0.61 -0.29
N PRO A 213 0.24 1.11 0.34
CA PRO A 213 0.42 2.54 0.57
C PRO A 213 0.64 3.33 -0.73
N GLU A 214 1.30 2.72 -1.71
CA GLU A 214 1.57 3.35 -3.01
C GLU A 214 0.33 3.55 -3.88
N CYS A 215 -0.77 2.84 -3.59
CA CYS A 215 -2.04 2.95 -4.31
C CYS A 215 -3.06 3.89 -3.64
N ILE A 216 -2.70 4.53 -2.54
CA ILE A 216 -3.54 5.55 -1.92
C ILE A 216 -3.59 6.77 -2.82
N ALA A 217 -4.78 7.30 -3.07
CA ALA A 217 -4.94 8.51 -3.88
C ALA A 217 -4.22 9.70 -3.19
N PRO A 218 -3.37 10.45 -3.91
CA PRO A 218 -2.58 11.52 -3.30
C PRO A 218 -3.41 12.76 -2.94
N ASP A 219 -4.58 12.91 -3.53
CA ASP A 219 -5.49 14.04 -3.42
C ASP A 219 -6.57 13.85 -2.34
N LEU A 220 -6.47 12.81 -1.51
CA LEU A 220 -7.40 12.63 -0.39
C LEU A 220 -7.31 13.80 0.60
N THR A 221 -8.46 14.37 0.92
CA THR A 221 -8.59 15.32 2.03
C THR A 221 -8.21 14.65 3.36
N PRO A 222 -7.83 15.40 4.41
CA PRO A 222 -7.52 14.83 5.72
C PRO A 222 -8.63 13.94 6.29
N ALA A 223 -9.91 14.29 6.06
CA ALA A 223 -11.03 13.47 6.50
C ALA A 223 -11.12 12.15 5.72
N GLN A 224 -11.02 12.21 4.38
CA GLN A 224 -11.01 11.01 3.54
C GLN A 224 -9.81 10.10 3.86
N ARG A 225 -8.64 10.69 4.16
CA ARG A 225 -7.46 9.94 4.55
C ARG A 225 -7.68 9.23 5.90
N TYR A 226 -8.29 9.89 6.86
CA TYR A 226 -8.66 9.29 8.14
C TYR A 226 -9.59 8.09 7.96
N ASP A 227 -10.67 8.25 7.19
CA ASP A 227 -11.63 7.18 6.91
C ASP A 227 -10.97 6.02 6.15
N HIS A 228 -10.08 6.34 5.20
CA HIS A 228 -9.34 5.34 4.45
C HIS A 228 -8.37 4.55 5.34
N ASP A 229 -7.66 5.19 6.26
CA ASP A 229 -6.77 4.51 7.20
C ASP A 229 -7.55 3.66 8.21
N ALA A 230 -8.72 4.12 8.68
CA ALA A 230 -9.64 3.32 9.50
C ALA A 230 -10.12 2.06 8.73
N TRP A 231 -10.48 2.21 7.46
CA TRP A 231 -10.83 1.07 6.61
C TRP A 231 -9.65 0.11 6.43
N ARG A 232 -8.42 0.61 6.20
CA ARG A 232 -7.22 -0.23 6.07
C ARG A 232 -6.96 -1.04 7.35
N ILE A 233 -7.15 -0.44 8.52
CA ILE A 233 -7.06 -1.13 9.81
C ILE A 233 -8.07 -2.28 9.87
N ALA A 234 -9.33 -2.01 9.52
CA ALA A 234 -10.39 -3.02 9.52
C ALA A 234 -10.11 -4.17 8.53
N VAL A 235 -9.54 -3.88 7.36
CA VAL A 235 -9.12 -4.89 6.39
C VAL A 235 -7.98 -5.76 6.93
N LEU A 236 -6.94 -5.14 7.52
CA LEU A 236 -5.80 -5.87 8.09
C LEU A 236 -6.20 -6.73 9.29
N ALA A 237 -7.20 -6.33 10.06
CA ALA A 237 -7.75 -7.10 11.18
C ALA A 237 -8.45 -8.39 10.73
N GLN A 238 -8.89 -8.49 9.46
CA GLN A 238 -9.51 -9.71 8.89
C GLN A 238 -8.48 -10.78 8.52
N ALA A 239 -7.19 -10.44 8.47
CA ALA A 239 -6.13 -11.39 8.16
C ALA A 239 -5.66 -12.10 9.43
N PRO A 240 -5.95 -13.41 9.62
CA PRO A 240 -5.44 -14.17 10.76
C PRO A 240 -3.91 -14.27 10.65
N ARG A 241 -3.23 -14.25 11.81
CA ARG A 241 -1.77 -14.33 11.86
C ARG A 241 -1.26 -15.73 12.26
N GLN A 242 -2.18 -16.60 12.64
CA GLN A 242 -1.89 -18.00 12.90
C GLN A 242 -1.72 -18.72 11.56
N ASN A 243 -0.97 -19.81 11.53
CA ASN A 243 -0.76 -20.65 10.34
C ASN A 243 -0.15 -19.93 9.10
N LEU A 244 0.50 -18.80 9.29
CA LEU A 244 1.22 -18.09 8.24
C LEU A 244 2.74 -18.29 8.38
N SER A 245 3.47 -18.22 7.27
CA SER A 245 4.93 -18.11 7.30
C SER A 245 5.35 -16.81 8.00
N GLU A 246 6.53 -16.80 8.65
CA GLU A 246 7.03 -15.59 9.31
C GLU A 246 7.21 -14.42 8.34
N HIS A 247 7.60 -14.68 7.11
CA HIS A 247 7.68 -13.70 6.04
C HIS A 247 6.32 -12.98 5.83
N LEU A 248 5.22 -13.71 5.73
CA LEU A 248 3.90 -13.12 5.53
C LEU A 248 3.40 -12.41 6.79
N LYS A 249 3.70 -12.96 7.98
CA LYS A 249 3.45 -12.29 9.27
C LYS A 249 4.19 -10.96 9.36
N ASN A 250 5.47 -10.93 8.99
CA ASN A 250 6.28 -9.71 8.98
C ASN A 250 5.68 -8.65 8.06
N ARG A 251 5.24 -8.99 6.86
CA ARG A 251 4.59 -8.05 5.94
C ARG A 251 3.29 -7.47 6.51
N LEU A 252 2.45 -8.31 7.16
CA LEU A 252 1.24 -7.83 7.84
C LEU A 252 1.57 -6.90 9.01
N ARG A 253 2.57 -7.24 9.83
CA ARG A 253 3.03 -6.41 10.96
C ARG A 253 3.52 -5.05 10.48
N LEU A 254 4.37 -5.02 9.46
CA LEU A 254 4.90 -3.78 8.89
C LEU A 254 3.79 -2.90 8.31
N ARG A 255 2.84 -3.50 7.59
CA ARG A 255 1.69 -2.78 7.04
C ARG A 255 0.81 -2.22 8.16
N SER A 256 0.49 -3.04 9.16
CA SER A 256 -0.30 -2.64 10.32
C SER A 256 0.38 -1.51 11.11
N ALA A 257 1.69 -1.63 11.40
CA ALA A 257 2.46 -0.62 12.09
C ALA A 257 2.40 0.75 11.39
N GLY A 258 2.63 0.76 10.07
CA GLY A 258 2.58 2.00 9.28
C GLY A 258 1.19 2.64 9.23
N VAL A 259 0.14 1.84 9.07
CA VAL A 259 -1.26 2.35 9.04
C VAL A 259 -1.68 2.88 10.40
N GLN A 260 -1.40 2.15 11.48
CA GLN A 260 -1.70 2.59 12.85
C GLN A 260 -0.97 3.89 13.21
N ALA A 261 0.28 4.05 12.78
CA ALA A 261 1.05 5.27 12.99
C ALA A 261 0.41 6.49 12.28
N SER A 262 0.02 6.34 11.01
CA SER A 262 -0.68 7.37 10.25
C SER A 262 -2.05 7.71 10.88
N TYR A 263 -2.77 6.68 11.32
CA TYR A 263 -4.07 6.85 11.98
C TYR A 263 -3.93 7.58 13.32
N ALA A 264 -2.90 7.24 14.12
CA ALA A 264 -2.59 7.95 15.37
C ALA A 264 -2.33 9.45 15.14
N PHE A 265 -1.53 9.79 14.12
CA PHE A 265 -1.32 11.17 13.71
C PHE A 265 -2.63 11.88 13.36
N ALA A 266 -3.47 11.25 12.54
CA ALA A 266 -4.74 11.82 12.12
C ALA A 266 -5.72 12.03 13.30
N ARG A 267 -5.76 11.11 14.29
CA ARG A 267 -6.56 11.24 15.51
C ARG A 267 -6.17 12.46 16.32
N VAL A 268 -4.87 12.62 16.61
CA VAL A 268 -4.38 13.79 17.37
C VAL A 268 -4.72 15.10 16.65
N ARG A 269 -4.58 15.15 15.32
CA ARG A 269 -4.99 16.33 14.55
C ARG A 269 -6.47 16.67 14.65
N ARG A 270 -7.30 15.70 14.97
CA ARG A 270 -8.76 15.86 15.23
C ARG A 270 -9.07 16.15 16.68
N GLY A 271 -8.08 16.22 17.57
CA GLY A 271 -8.26 16.35 19.01
C GLY A 271 -8.75 15.06 19.69
N GLU A 272 -8.58 13.91 19.04
CA GLU A 272 -8.98 12.61 19.55
C GLU A 272 -7.81 11.91 20.25
N ASP A 273 -8.12 11.02 21.20
CA ASP A 273 -7.09 10.18 21.82
C ASP A 273 -6.46 9.21 20.83
N ALA A 274 -5.14 9.18 20.75
CA ALA A 274 -4.37 8.34 19.85
C ALA A 274 -3.56 7.25 20.57
N GLN A 275 -3.69 7.10 21.88
CA GLN A 275 -2.84 6.22 22.69
C GLN A 275 -2.92 4.77 22.21
N GLU A 276 -4.10 4.27 21.94
CA GLU A 276 -4.29 2.90 21.45
C GLU A 276 -3.62 2.69 20.10
N ALA A 277 -3.88 3.56 19.12
CA ALA A 277 -3.31 3.43 17.77
C ALA A 277 -1.78 3.54 17.77
N ALA A 278 -1.22 4.49 18.52
CA ALA A 278 0.23 4.64 18.66
C ALA A 278 0.86 3.43 19.38
N SER A 279 0.21 2.88 20.40
CA SER A 279 0.67 1.69 21.12
C SER A 279 0.66 0.45 20.22
N LEU A 280 -0.40 0.26 19.44
CA LEU A 280 -0.50 -0.83 18.46
C LEU A 280 0.57 -0.69 17.37
N ALA A 281 0.84 0.53 16.89
CA ALA A 281 1.91 0.76 15.92
C ALA A 281 3.28 0.32 16.45
N LEU A 282 3.60 0.68 17.70
CA LEU A 282 4.84 0.28 18.39
C LEU A 282 4.90 -1.25 18.58
N GLN A 283 3.82 -1.87 19.03
CA GLN A 283 3.73 -3.31 19.26
C GLN A 283 3.92 -4.10 17.98
N GLU A 284 3.26 -3.71 16.89
CA GLU A 284 3.36 -4.36 15.60
C GLU A 284 4.79 -4.29 15.05
N LEU A 285 5.43 -3.12 15.12
CA LEU A 285 6.80 -2.96 14.66
C LEU A 285 7.79 -3.78 15.52
N ALA A 286 7.62 -3.79 16.84
CA ALA A 286 8.45 -4.57 17.77
C ALA A 286 8.29 -6.08 17.58
N SER A 287 7.14 -6.53 17.09
CA SER A 287 6.83 -7.94 16.85
C SER A 287 7.41 -8.47 15.55
N VAL A 288 8.02 -7.64 14.70
CA VAL A 288 8.67 -8.07 13.44
C VAL A 288 9.86 -8.97 13.76
N ASN A 289 9.84 -10.19 13.24
CA ASN A 289 10.99 -11.10 13.32
C ASN A 289 12.07 -10.67 12.31
N LYS A 290 13.07 -9.94 12.80
CA LYS A 290 14.15 -9.37 11.96
C LYS A 290 15.07 -10.44 11.39
N MET A 291 15.18 -11.59 12.04
CA MET A 291 16.03 -12.69 11.56
C MET A 291 15.45 -13.35 10.30
N GLU A 292 14.13 -13.24 10.12
CA GLU A 292 13.41 -13.74 8.96
C GLU A 292 12.81 -12.62 8.10
N LEU A 293 13.39 -11.43 8.19
CA LEU A 293 13.01 -10.31 7.31
C LEU A 293 13.67 -10.51 5.95
N ALA A 294 12.87 -10.61 4.89
CA ALA A 294 13.39 -10.71 3.54
C ALA A 294 14.08 -9.40 3.15
N GLU A 295 15.16 -9.48 2.36
CA GLU A 295 15.91 -8.32 1.87
C GLU A 295 15.00 -7.34 1.12
N GLU A 296 14.06 -7.85 0.34
CA GLU A 296 13.06 -7.06 -0.41
C GLU A 296 12.11 -6.26 0.51
N ASP A 297 11.92 -6.68 1.77
CA ASP A 297 11.06 -6.03 2.75
C ASP A 297 11.83 -5.01 3.63
N ALA A 298 13.14 -4.87 3.47
CA ALA A 298 13.96 -3.95 4.26
C ALA A 298 13.51 -2.49 4.15
N ASN A 299 13.14 -2.04 2.95
CA ASN A 299 12.60 -0.70 2.74
C ASN A 299 11.22 -0.52 3.39
N ALA A 300 10.36 -1.52 3.36
CA ALA A 300 9.06 -1.49 4.03
C ALA A 300 9.22 -1.43 5.56
N TYR A 301 10.21 -2.14 6.11
CA TYR A 301 10.56 -2.06 7.51
C TYR A 301 11.04 -0.66 7.90
N ALA A 302 11.97 -0.08 7.12
CA ALA A 302 12.48 1.26 7.37
C ALA A 302 11.37 2.32 7.27
N GLU A 303 10.49 2.24 6.28
CA GLU A 303 9.33 3.14 6.17
C GLU A 303 8.39 3.03 7.38
N ALA A 304 8.03 1.82 7.79
CA ALA A 304 7.19 1.60 8.96
C ALA A 304 7.88 2.15 10.23
N ALA A 305 9.18 1.92 10.40
CA ALA A 305 9.95 2.42 11.53
C ALA A 305 9.95 3.95 11.62
N VAL A 306 10.10 4.64 10.48
CA VAL A 306 10.05 6.12 10.44
C VAL A 306 8.65 6.62 10.82
N ARG A 307 7.58 6.04 10.27
CA ARG A 307 6.19 6.43 10.59
C ARG A 307 5.88 6.22 12.07
N VAL A 308 6.22 5.04 12.61
CA VAL A 308 6.03 4.73 14.02
C VAL A 308 6.88 5.64 14.90
N GLY A 309 8.17 5.86 14.55
CA GLY A 309 9.05 6.78 15.24
C GLY A 309 8.49 8.21 15.27
N ALA A 310 7.90 8.69 14.16
CA ALA A 310 7.31 10.03 14.09
C ALA A 310 6.13 10.22 15.04
N SER A 311 5.24 9.22 15.18
CA SER A 311 3.99 9.30 15.96
C SER A 311 4.04 8.64 17.35
N ARG A 312 5.19 8.06 17.75
CA ARG A 312 5.33 7.29 19.02
C ARG A 312 4.92 8.04 20.29
N TRP A 313 5.02 9.35 20.28
CA TRP A 313 4.66 10.18 21.41
C TRP A 313 3.16 10.17 21.73
N GLY A 314 2.32 9.73 20.80
CA GLY A 314 0.90 9.47 21.07
C GLY A 314 0.66 8.37 22.11
N ALA A 315 1.62 7.44 22.29
CA ALA A 315 1.56 6.38 23.29
C ALA A 315 2.23 6.76 24.63
N ALA A 316 2.87 7.92 24.71
CA ALA A 316 3.64 8.32 25.88
C ALA A 316 2.81 9.18 26.85
N ALA A 317 2.95 8.92 28.15
CA ALA A 317 2.42 9.82 29.18
C ALA A 317 3.20 11.15 29.19
N ALA A 318 2.54 12.23 29.63
CA ALA A 318 3.19 13.51 29.76
C ALA A 318 4.41 13.42 30.70
N PRO A 319 5.54 14.06 30.37
CA PRO A 319 6.76 13.98 31.17
C PRO A 319 6.58 14.72 32.49
N VAL A 320 7.27 14.23 33.53
CA VAL A 320 7.41 14.96 34.78
C VAL A 320 8.50 16.04 34.60
N ALA A 321 8.17 17.29 34.88
CA ALA A 321 9.14 18.40 34.76
C ALA A 321 10.32 18.22 35.72
N VAL A 322 11.54 18.13 35.18
CA VAL A 322 12.76 17.89 35.95
C VAL A 322 13.45 19.20 36.40
N SER A 323 13.24 20.32 35.68
CA SER A 323 13.99 21.57 35.90
C SER A 323 13.13 22.84 36.04
N GLY A 324 11.85 22.70 36.24
CA GLY A 324 10.93 23.85 36.30
C GLY A 324 10.55 24.45 34.95
N LEU A 325 11.33 24.21 33.88
CA LEU A 325 10.95 24.56 32.51
C LEU A 325 9.89 23.57 32.00
N ARG A 326 8.85 24.10 31.38
CA ARG A 326 7.79 23.31 30.76
C ARG A 326 7.24 24.01 29.53
N VAL A 327 6.55 23.30 28.67
CA VAL A 327 5.80 23.87 27.57
C VAL A 327 4.31 23.91 27.91
N ALA A 328 3.66 25.01 27.55
CA ALA A 328 2.22 25.18 27.53
C ALA A 328 1.77 25.36 26.08
N THR A 329 0.61 24.83 25.74
CA THR A 329 0.04 24.97 24.40
C THR A 329 -1.30 25.70 24.47
N SER A 330 -1.53 26.61 23.52
CA SER A 330 -2.79 27.32 23.35
C SER A 330 -3.18 27.35 21.87
N ALA A 331 -4.48 27.52 21.57
CA ALA A 331 -4.92 27.75 20.20
C ALA A 331 -4.40 29.11 19.70
N GLY A 332 -3.94 29.10 18.43
CA GLY A 332 -3.65 30.31 17.66
C GLY A 332 -4.75 30.59 16.64
N GLU A 333 -4.37 30.85 15.38
CA GLU A 333 -5.28 30.91 14.24
C GLU A 333 -6.02 29.58 14.06
N PRO A 334 -7.13 29.51 13.30
CA PRO A 334 -7.84 28.25 13.08
C PRO A 334 -6.91 27.14 12.56
N GLY A 335 -6.77 26.07 13.36
CA GLY A 335 -5.86 24.94 13.08
C GLY A 335 -4.42 25.13 13.53
N GLU A 336 -4.05 26.29 14.08
CA GLU A 336 -2.73 26.59 14.62
C GLU A 336 -2.64 26.29 16.11
N THR A 337 -1.49 25.78 16.56
CA THR A 337 -1.14 25.58 17.97
C THR A 337 0.05 26.47 18.32
N CYS A 338 -0.07 27.30 19.31
CA CYS A 338 1.01 28.11 19.86
C CYS A 338 1.66 27.41 21.05
N VAL A 339 2.97 27.29 21.02
CA VAL A 339 3.82 26.70 22.07
C VAL A 339 4.48 27.81 22.84
N ALA A 340 4.29 27.85 24.13
CA ALA A 340 4.91 28.79 25.05
C ALA A 340 5.87 28.04 26.00
N LEU A 341 7.12 28.51 26.08
CA LEU A 341 8.05 28.08 27.11
C LEU A 341 7.77 28.85 28.40
N VAL A 342 7.52 28.16 29.47
CA VAL A 342 7.14 28.74 30.75
C VAL A 342 7.98 28.14 31.91
N ASP A 343 8.08 28.92 33.00
CA ASP A 343 8.75 28.49 34.24
C ASP A 343 7.93 28.93 35.47
N ALA A 344 8.51 28.88 36.64
CA ALA A 344 7.84 29.28 37.88
C ALA A 344 7.48 30.80 37.94
N LYS A 345 8.21 31.64 37.17
CA LYS A 345 8.03 33.11 37.13
C LYS A 345 7.28 33.59 35.89
N HIS A 346 7.36 32.83 34.81
CA HIS A 346 6.82 33.20 33.50
C HIS A 346 5.72 32.21 33.09
N GLY A 347 4.47 32.68 33.12
CA GLY A 347 3.31 31.91 32.69
C GLY A 347 2.99 32.11 31.20
N GLU A 348 1.84 31.58 30.77
CA GLU A 348 1.39 31.64 29.37
C GLU A 348 1.16 33.07 28.83
N LYS A 349 0.82 34.02 29.73
CA LYS A 349 0.61 35.43 29.36
C LYS A 349 1.93 36.17 29.10
N THR A 350 3.00 35.77 29.76
CA THR A 350 4.34 36.37 29.65
C THR A 350 5.37 35.25 29.54
N PRO A 351 5.35 34.45 28.45
CA PRO A 351 6.24 33.31 28.34
C PRO A 351 7.70 33.73 28.10
N LEU A 352 8.64 32.85 28.40
CA LEU A 352 10.05 33.01 28.08
C LEU A 352 10.29 33.06 26.56
N ALA A 353 9.58 32.23 25.81
CA ALA A 353 9.56 32.24 24.36
C ALA A 353 8.23 31.67 23.87
N ARG A 354 7.80 32.09 22.66
CA ARG A 354 6.57 31.61 22.01
C ARG A 354 6.79 31.41 20.52
N ARG A 355 6.26 30.29 19.99
CA ARG A 355 6.20 30.01 18.56
C ARG A 355 4.92 29.24 18.24
N CYS A 356 4.27 29.57 17.14
CA CYS A 356 3.05 28.92 16.69
C CYS A 356 3.34 28.03 15.46
N THR A 357 2.51 26.99 15.27
CA THR A 357 2.67 26.00 14.19
C THR A 357 1.34 25.37 13.82
N TYR A 358 1.19 24.96 12.56
CA TYR A 358 0.12 24.09 12.09
C TYR A 358 0.45 22.59 12.25
N GLY A 359 1.65 22.26 12.73
CA GLY A 359 2.08 20.91 13.05
C GLY A 359 1.53 20.42 14.39
N LEU A 360 1.53 19.11 14.60
CA LEU A 360 1.25 18.53 15.90
C LEU A 360 2.39 18.79 16.88
N VAL A 361 2.05 19.22 18.08
CA VAL A 361 2.99 19.41 19.18
C VAL A 361 2.89 18.23 20.14
N TRP A 362 3.98 17.49 20.28
CA TRP A 362 4.04 16.34 21.18
C TRP A 362 4.53 16.76 22.56
N ASN A 363 3.63 17.28 23.40
CA ASN A 363 3.97 17.76 24.75
C ASN A 363 4.68 16.68 25.60
N ALA A 364 4.34 15.40 25.38
CA ALA A 364 4.98 14.27 26.05
C ALA A 364 6.48 14.13 25.72
N SER A 365 6.96 14.78 24.67
CA SER A 365 8.38 14.76 24.25
C SER A 365 9.24 15.84 24.94
N ALA A 366 8.62 16.78 25.63
CA ALA A 366 9.34 17.90 26.24
C ALA A 366 10.41 17.41 27.21
N SER A 367 11.65 17.79 26.99
CA SER A 367 12.79 17.42 27.83
C SER A 367 13.68 18.64 28.08
N ALA A 368 13.73 19.09 29.32
CA ALA A 368 14.58 20.19 29.73
C ALA A 368 15.96 19.67 30.20
N ASN A 369 17.02 20.45 29.99
CA ASN A 369 18.32 20.12 30.56
C ASN A 369 18.37 20.45 32.07
N ALA A 370 19.29 19.84 32.78
CA ALA A 370 19.42 20.00 34.24
C ALA A 370 19.71 21.46 34.66
N ALA A 371 20.37 22.23 33.81
CA ALA A 371 20.70 23.63 34.05
C ALA A 371 19.53 24.58 33.86
N GLY A 372 18.38 24.13 33.30
CA GLY A 372 17.24 24.98 32.99
C GLY A 372 17.53 26.02 31.92
N THR A 373 18.48 25.74 31.01
CA THR A 373 18.90 26.66 29.95
C THR A 373 18.50 26.20 28.54
N ALA A 374 18.00 24.98 28.39
CA ALA A 374 17.49 24.45 27.13
C ALA A 374 16.38 23.46 27.34
N LEU A 375 15.48 23.35 26.34
CA LEU A 375 14.39 22.36 26.27
C LEU A 375 14.24 21.89 24.84
N ALA A 376 14.14 20.57 24.66
CA ALA A 376 13.86 19.91 23.38
C ALA A 376 12.37 19.52 23.30
N LEU A 377 11.75 19.66 22.12
CA LEU A 377 10.35 19.37 21.89
C LEU A 377 10.13 18.80 20.47
N ALA A 378 9.45 17.68 20.37
CA ALA A 378 9.07 17.12 19.07
C ALA A 378 7.84 17.83 18.51
N VAL A 379 7.92 18.26 17.24
CA VAL A 379 6.83 18.85 16.48
C VAL A 379 6.70 18.12 15.15
N GLN A 380 5.49 17.76 14.77
CA GLN A 380 5.21 16.95 13.59
C GLN A 380 4.29 17.71 12.62
N PRO A 381 4.85 18.41 11.63
CA PRO A 381 4.05 19.15 10.64
C PRO A 381 3.29 18.25 9.67
N LEU A 382 3.83 17.08 9.30
CA LEU A 382 3.22 16.14 8.36
C LEU A 382 3.19 14.71 8.92
N ASP A 383 2.37 13.84 8.35
CA ASP A 383 2.12 12.45 8.81
C ASP A 383 3.41 11.65 9.13
N ALA A 384 4.43 11.77 8.32
CA ALA A 384 5.69 11.05 8.54
C ALA A 384 6.92 11.97 8.54
N TRP A 385 6.73 13.22 8.94
CA TRP A 385 7.81 14.20 9.05
C TRP A 385 7.76 14.86 10.42
N ARG A 386 8.76 14.60 11.29
CA ARG A 386 8.83 15.13 12.63
C ARG A 386 10.14 15.90 12.84
N GLU A 387 10.00 17.15 13.20
CA GLU A 387 11.07 18.09 13.55
C GLU A 387 11.40 18.04 15.05
N LEU A 388 12.57 18.51 15.40
CA LEU A 388 12.97 18.78 16.79
C LEU A 388 13.09 20.30 16.96
N TRP A 389 12.27 20.85 17.84
CA TRP A 389 12.40 22.24 18.28
C TRP A 389 13.28 22.30 19.50
N VAL A 390 14.24 23.23 19.49
CA VAL A 390 15.18 23.44 20.58
C VAL A 390 14.98 24.88 21.08
N PHE A 391 14.47 24.99 22.30
CA PHE A 391 14.42 26.25 23.05
C PHE A 391 15.73 26.38 23.78
N GLN A 392 16.41 27.50 23.65
CA GLN A 392 17.66 27.72 24.33
C GLN A 392 17.81 29.17 24.80
N ARG A 393 18.43 29.33 25.96
CA ARG A 393 18.72 30.61 26.53
C ARG A 393 19.95 31.20 25.86
N ASP A 394 19.83 32.47 25.41
CA ASP A 394 20.88 33.24 24.81
C ASP A 394 20.98 34.59 25.56
N GLY A 395 21.91 34.67 26.49
CA GLY A 395 21.98 35.76 27.47
C GLY A 395 20.72 35.82 28.33
N ASP A 396 20.01 36.95 28.25
CA ASP A 396 18.73 37.16 28.95
C ASP A 396 17.50 36.81 28.10
N ALA A 397 17.68 36.49 26.81
CA ALA A 397 16.62 36.11 25.90
C ALA A 397 16.55 34.61 25.70
N TRP A 398 15.44 34.18 25.08
CA TRP A 398 15.25 32.80 24.63
C TRP A 398 15.03 32.78 23.13
N ARG A 399 15.66 31.83 22.46
CA ARG A 399 15.41 31.56 21.03
C ARG A 399 14.81 30.18 20.83
N ILE A 400 14.17 29.96 19.70
CA ILE A 400 13.56 28.69 19.30
C ILE A 400 14.11 28.35 17.93
N ASP A 401 14.91 27.32 17.88
CA ASP A 401 15.48 26.78 16.66
C ASP A 401 14.75 25.51 16.23
N VAL A 402 14.66 25.28 14.92
CA VAL A 402 14.01 24.10 14.34
C VAL A 402 15.06 23.27 13.63
N LEU A 403 15.15 22.00 14.01
CA LEU A 403 15.98 20.99 13.36
C LEU A 403 15.10 20.08 12.54
N PRO A 404 15.08 20.20 11.19
CA PRO A 404 14.32 19.29 10.33
C PRO A 404 15.06 17.95 10.17
N PRO A 405 14.38 16.87 9.78
CA PRO A 405 15.01 15.57 9.49
C PRO A 405 16.03 15.63 8.35
N GLY A 406 15.80 16.45 7.33
CA GLY A 406 16.66 16.64 6.16
C GLY A 406 16.56 18.03 5.60
N ALA A 407 17.43 18.35 4.64
CA ALA A 407 17.43 19.63 3.93
C ALA A 407 16.48 19.64 2.72
N ASP A 408 16.10 18.46 2.24
CA ASP A 408 15.24 18.27 1.07
C ASP A 408 13.74 18.33 1.43
N ALA A 409 12.89 18.23 0.42
CA ALA A 409 11.44 18.27 0.58
C ALA A 409 10.95 17.26 1.64
N PRO A 410 10.01 17.66 2.53
CA PRO A 410 9.57 16.84 3.63
C PRO A 410 8.71 15.68 3.14
N GLU A 411 9.29 14.49 3.03
CA GLU A 411 8.56 13.27 2.67
C GLU A 411 8.41 12.31 3.84
N LEU A 412 9.54 11.79 4.30
CA LEU A 412 9.58 10.73 5.28
C LEU A 412 10.84 10.86 6.12
N GLY A 413 10.68 11.23 7.37
CA GLY A 413 11.81 11.38 8.27
C GLY A 413 11.43 11.89 9.66
N TYR A 414 12.34 11.69 10.61
CA TYR A 414 12.25 12.34 11.90
C TYR A 414 13.64 12.70 12.41
N VAL A 415 13.70 13.73 13.24
CA VAL A 415 14.79 13.99 14.14
C VAL A 415 14.26 13.97 15.57
N GLU A 416 15.02 13.41 16.47
CA GLU A 416 14.60 13.05 17.80
C GLU A 416 15.68 13.38 18.82
N PHE A 417 15.26 14.01 19.91
CA PHE A 417 16.11 14.22 21.05
C PHE A 417 16.47 12.87 21.69
N ALA A 418 17.76 12.63 21.88
CA ALA A 418 18.27 11.37 22.45
C ALA A 418 18.98 11.55 23.79
N GLY A 419 19.19 12.79 24.26
CA GLY A 419 19.77 13.06 25.57
C GLY A 419 20.54 14.38 25.64
N TRP A 420 20.74 14.89 26.85
CA TRP A 420 21.62 16.01 27.13
C TRP A 420 23.00 15.50 27.54
N VAL A 421 24.07 16.14 27.07
CA VAL A 421 25.42 15.79 27.48
C VAL A 421 25.77 16.51 28.81
N PRO A 422 25.95 15.80 29.93
CA PRO A 422 26.21 16.43 31.22
C PRO A 422 27.45 17.34 31.21
N GLY A 423 27.30 18.56 31.73
CA GLY A 423 28.39 19.51 31.86
C GLY A 423 28.88 20.12 30.55
N LYS A 424 28.20 19.92 29.44
CA LYS A 424 28.53 20.49 28.14
C LYS A 424 27.29 21.13 27.47
N PRO A 425 27.50 22.18 26.65
CA PRO A 425 26.41 22.77 25.84
C PRO A 425 26.15 21.90 24.61
N GLN A 426 25.83 20.64 24.80
CA GLN A 426 25.64 19.66 23.74
C GLN A 426 24.39 18.82 23.99
N MET A 427 23.73 18.45 22.92
CA MET A 427 22.66 17.44 22.94
C MET A 427 22.97 16.28 21.98
N LEU A 428 22.34 15.15 22.25
CA LEU A 428 22.35 13.99 21.39
C LEU A 428 21.05 13.99 20.55
N ALA A 429 21.18 13.77 19.25
CA ALA A 429 20.05 13.62 18.34
C ALA A 429 20.15 12.30 17.57
N ALA A 430 19.02 11.66 17.34
CA ALA A 430 18.90 10.57 16.41
C ALA A 430 18.05 11.05 15.21
N ARG A 431 18.55 10.80 14.02
CA ARG A 431 17.91 11.24 12.78
C ARG A 431 17.71 10.06 11.84
N GLU A 432 16.56 9.97 11.26
CA GLU A 432 16.29 9.03 10.19
C GLU A 432 15.47 9.73 9.11
N VAL A 433 15.92 9.59 7.86
CA VAL A 433 15.31 10.28 6.73
C VAL A 433 15.48 9.45 5.47
N ARG A 434 14.47 9.50 4.59
CA ARG A 434 14.55 8.97 3.23
C ARG A 434 15.09 10.06 2.31
N VAL A 435 16.23 9.79 1.67
CA VAL A 435 16.86 10.66 0.67
C VAL A 435 17.13 9.81 -0.57
N ASP A 436 16.74 10.27 -1.74
CA ASP A 436 16.90 9.55 -3.02
C ASP A 436 16.39 8.10 -2.97
N GLY A 437 15.28 7.87 -2.28
CA GLY A 437 14.68 6.54 -2.14
C GLY A 437 15.40 5.60 -1.17
N ARG A 438 16.45 6.07 -0.47
CA ARG A 438 17.22 5.29 0.52
C ARG A 438 17.01 5.85 1.92
N PHE A 439 16.87 4.96 2.91
CA PHE A 439 16.79 5.35 4.31
C PHE A 439 18.20 5.50 4.89
N ARG A 440 18.42 6.65 5.54
CA ARG A 440 19.65 6.95 6.27
C ARG A 440 19.31 7.23 7.72
N ARG A 441 19.96 6.52 8.62
CA ARG A 441 19.87 6.73 10.07
C ARG A 441 21.20 7.20 10.58
N THR A 442 21.20 8.22 11.44
CA THR A 442 22.41 8.78 12.03
C THR A 442 22.19 9.15 13.48
N PHE A 443 23.26 9.05 14.26
CA PHE A 443 23.34 9.46 15.65
C PHE A 443 24.34 10.60 15.76
N GLU A 444 23.90 11.72 16.31
CA GLU A 444 24.58 13.00 16.20
C GLU A 444 24.85 13.59 17.59
N VAL A 445 26.03 14.21 17.76
CA VAL A 445 26.30 15.17 18.84
C VAL A 445 26.16 16.56 18.25
N VAL A 446 25.25 17.32 18.81
CA VAL A 446 24.89 18.66 18.31
C VAL A 446 25.31 19.70 19.35
N ASP A 447 26.08 20.69 18.92
CA ASP A 447 26.41 21.87 19.72
C ASP A 447 25.16 22.72 19.89
N LEU A 448 24.85 23.16 21.11
CA LEU A 448 23.63 23.93 21.35
C LEU A 448 23.74 25.38 20.87
N ALA A 449 24.90 25.98 20.88
CA ALA A 449 25.05 27.39 20.52
C ALA A 449 24.86 27.62 19.02
N THR A 450 25.39 26.68 18.21
CA THR A 450 25.41 26.78 16.74
C THR A 450 24.45 25.84 16.04
N LEU A 451 23.95 24.81 16.74
CA LEU A 451 23.22 23.65 16.20
C LEU A 451 24.01 22.85 15.14
N ALA A 452 25.32 23.06 15.10
CA ALA A 452 26.20 22.30 14.22
C ALA A 452 26.36 20.86 14.74
N VAL A 453 26.36 19.91 13.80
CA VAL A 453 26.67 18.51 14.08
C VAL A 453 28.19 18.37 14.24
N GLU A 454 28.65 18.20 15.46
CA GLU A 454 30.09 18.03 15.75
C GLU A 454 30.55 16.60 15.45
N LYS A 455 29.73 15.61 15.73
CA LYS A 455 30.01 14.19 15.50
C LYS A 455 28.77 13.49 14.96
N LYS A 456 28.99 12.60 14.02
CA LYS A 456 27.94 11.83 13.34
C LYS A 456 28.40 10.40 13.10
N VAL A 457 27.57 9.42 13.44
CA VAL A 457 27.82 7.98 13.23
C VAL A 457 26.53 7.27 12.84
N ASP A 458 26.66 6.12 12.20
CA ASP A 458 25.52 5.27 11.82
C ASP A 458 25.15 4.26 12.94
N ASP A 459 26.10 3.97 13.86
CA ASP A 459 25.90 3.11 15.04
C ASP A 459 26.19 3.92 16.32
N PRO A 460 25.23 4.08 17.23
CA PRO A 460 25.39 4.82 18.47
C PRO A 460 26.45 4.21 19.40
N ALA A 461 26.70 2.89 19.29
CA ALA A 461 27.71 2.22 20.09
C ALA A 461 29.16 2.69 19.77
N SER A 462 29.38 3.14 18.52
CA SER A 462 30.68 3.67 18.09
C SER A 462 31.00 5.08 18.66
N LEU A 463 30.00 5.76 19.26
CA LEU A 463 30.14 7.10 19.80
C LEU A 463 29.99 7.09 21.34
N SER A 464 31.09 7.02 22.04
CA SER A 464 31.12 6.84 23.50
C SER A 464 30.31 7.87 24.31
N VAL A 465 30.26 9.13 23.86
CA VAL A 465 29.45 10.17 24.49
C VAL A 465 27.96 9.88 24.31
N PHE A 466 27.54 9.36 23.15
CA PHE A 466 26.17 8.97 22.89
C PHE A 466 25.73 7.85 23.81
N TYR A 467 26.55 6.79 23.90
CA TYR A 467 26.27 5.64 24.77
C TYR A 467 26.07 6.03 26.24
N ARG A 468 26.94 6.93 26.75
CA ARG A 468 26.93 7.34 28.16
C ARG A 468 25.83 8.34 28.53
N SER A 469 25.46 9.21 27.61
CA SER A 469 24.58 10.36 27.89
C SER A 469 23.20 10.24 27.25
N GLN A 470 22.87 9.10 26.60
CA GLN A 470 21.54 8.88 26.02
C GLN A 470 20.48 8.83 27.12
N ASP A 471 19.34 9.44 26.84
CA ASP A 471 18.17 9.43 27.71
C ASP A 471 17.64 8.00 27.91
N ALA A 472 17.30 7.64 29.15
CA ALA A 472 16.88 6.28 29.48
C ALA A 472 15.55 5.89 28.83
N ALA A 473 14.61 6.82 28.68
CA ALA A 473 13.35 6.57 28.00
C ALA A 473 13.57 6.39 26.50
N TRP A 474 14.41 7.25 25.91
CA TRP A 474 14.79 7.11 24.51
C TRP A 474 15.49 5.77 24.25
N LYS A 475 16.44 5.39 25.11
CA LYS A 475 17.16 4.10 25.00
C LYS A 475 16.21 2.90 24.99
N ARG A 476 15.28 2.85 25.93
CA ARG A 476 14.31 1.74 26.02
C ARG A 476 13.43 1.64 24.75
N GLN A 477 12.93 2.74 24.28
CA GLN A 477 12.07 2.77 23.09
C GLN A 477 12.84 2.45 21.80
N THR A 478 14.07 3.00 21.67
CA THR A 478 14.88 2.76 20.47
C THR A 478 15.35 1.31 20.37
N VAL A 479 15.73 0.68 21.48
CA VAL A 479 16.13 -0.73 21.50
C VAL A 479 14.96 -1.65 21.17
N ALA A 480 13.74 -1.34 21.61
CA ALA A 480 12.56 -2.12 21.29
C ALA A 480 12.16 -2.01 19.80
N LEU A 481 12.41 -0.86 19.15
CA LEU A 481 12.04 -0.61 17.77
C LEU A 481 13.10 -1.06 16.74
N ARG A 482 14.35 -1.31 17.16
CA ARG A 482 15.46 -1.50 16.21
C ARG A 482 16.40 -2.65 16.58
#